data_be44e78522f48150227c5084bcc6fe68
#
_entry.id   be44e78522f48150227c5084bcc6fe68
#
_cell.length_a   1.000
_cell.length_b   1.000
_cell.length_c   1.000
_cell.angle_alpha   90.00
_cell.angle_beta   90.00
_cell.angle_gamma   90.00
#
_symmetry.space_group_name_H-M   'P 1'
#
loop_
_entity.id
_entity.type
_entity.pdbx_description
1 polymer ?
#
loop_
_entity_poly.entity_id
_entity_poly.type
_entity_poly.pdbx_seq_one_letter_code
_entity_poly.pdbx_strand_id
1 'polypeptide(L)'
;MIGVVATMKIQDGKAGEFEQTFTDLAAQVKANEPGCIFYQLTKSRTEPNTYKVLELYASQDDLTAHGKSDYFRAAGPKLGAVLAGRPEIEYLDAVS
;
A
#
# COMPACT_ATOMS: atom_id res chain seq x y z
N MET A 1 -14.28 -11.24 1.31
CA MET A 1 -13.29 -10.25 0.88
C MET A 1 -12.70 -9.52 2.07
N ILE A 2 -11.47 -9.11 1.95
CA ILE A 2 -10.75 -8.42 3.01
C ILE A 2 -10.30 -7.06 2.50
N GLY A 3 -10.67 -6.00 3.22
CA GLY A 3 -10.22 -4.66 2.95
C GLY A 3 -9.02 -4.31 3.81
N VAL A 4 -8.12 -3.51 3.25
CA VAL A 4 -6.96 -2.99 3.98
C VAL A 4 -6.86 -1.50 3.76
N VAL A 5 -6.64 -0.75 4.85
CA VAL A 5 -6.30 0.67 4.76
C VAL A 5 -4.95 0.85 5.43
N ALA A 6 -3.96 1.22 4.63
CA ALA A 6 -2.61 1.48 5.13
C ALA A 6 -2.37 2.99 5.14
N THR A 7 -2.13 3.56 6.32
CA THR A 7 -1.85 4.99 6.46
C THR A 7 -0.36 5.19 6.65
N MET A 8 0.24 6.03 5.81
CA MET A 8 1.67 6.30 5.81
C MET A 8 1.94 7.79 5.85
N LYS A 9 2.85 8.18 6.74
CA LYS A 9 3.36 9.55 6.82
C LYS A 9 4.76 9.58 6.22
N ILE A 10 4.97 10.52 5.32
CA ILE A 10 6.21 10.60 4.55
C ILE A 10 7.04 11.77 5.04
N GLN A 11 8.37 11.60 5.05
CA GLN A 11 9.31 12.66 5.44
C GLN A 11 9.16 13.86 4.52
N ASP A 12 9.37 15.06 5.07
CA ASP A 12 9.34 16.29 4.28
C ASP A 12 10.32 16.19 3.11
N GLY A 13 9.85 16.59 1.93
CA GLY A 13 10.68 16.59 0.72
C GLY A 13 10.79 15.23 0.05
N LYS A 14 10.19 14.16 0.60
CA LYS A 14 10.29 12.80 0.06
C LYS A 14 9.01 12.31 -0.63
N ALA A 15 7.99 13.16 -0.74
CA ALA A 15 6.72 12.78 -1.33
C ALA A 15 6.85 12.27 -2.78
N GLY A 16 7.65 12.96 -3.60
CA GLY A 16 7.85 12.54 -4.99
C GLY A 16 8.53 11.19 -5.11
N GLU A 17 9.54 10.94 -4.30
CA GLU A 17 10.24 9.64 -4.27
C GLU A 17 9.30 8.53 -3.79
N PHE A 18 8.51 8.81 -2.76
CA PHE A 18 7.51 7.87 -2.27
C PHE A 18 6.48 7.53 -3.35
N GLU A 19 5.92 8.54 -3.99
CA GLU A 19 4.89 8.34 -5.03
C GLU A 19 5.43 7.50 -6.19
N GLN A 20 6.66 7.76 -6.61
CA GLN A 20 7.27 6.97 -7.69
C GLN A 20 7.47 5.52 -7.27
N THR A 21 8.03 5.29 -6.10
CA THR A 21 8.25 3.93 -5.59
C THR A 21 6.94 3.18 -5.45
N PHE A 22 5.91 3.84 -4.90
CA PHE A 22 4.62 3.20 -4.70
C PHE A 22 3.90 2.95 -6.03
N THR A 23 4.00 3.85 -6.98
CA THR A 23 3.42 3.66 -8.32
C THR A 23 4.01 2.43 -9.00
N ASP A 24 5.32 2.26 -8.90
CA ASP A 24 6.00 1.08 -9.45
C ASP A 24 5.51 -0.20 -8.76
N LEU A 25 5.37 -0.18 -7.45
CA LEU A 25 4.83 -1.31 -6.70
C LEU A 25 3.39 -1.63 -7.12
N ALA A 26 2.55 -0.62 -7.23
CA ALA A 26 1.15 -0.79 -7.61
C ALA A 26 1.01 -1.40 -9.00
N ALA A 27 1.89 -1.05 -9.93
CA ALA A 27 1.90 -1.65 -11.27
C ALA A 27 2.18 -3.15 -11.20
N GLN A 28 3.11 -3.57 -10.34
CA GLN A 28 3.42 -4.99 -10.14
C GLN A 28 2.26 -5.75 -9.51
N VAL A 29 1.60 -5.15 -8.53
CA VAL A 29 0.41 -5.73 -7.90
C VAL A 29 -0.68 -5.97 -8.93
N LYS A 30 -0.98 -4.95 -9.73
CA LYS A 30 -2.04 -5.04 -10.75
C LYS A 30 -1.71 -6.08 -11.83
N ALA A 31 -0.44 -6.24 -12.16
CA ALA A 31 -0.01 -7.19 -13.19
C ALA A 31 0.01 -8.64 -12.70
N ASN A 32 0.26 -8.87 -11.41
CA ASN A 32 0.58 -10.21 -10.89
C ASN A 32 -0.41 -10.76 -9.87
N GLU A 33 -1.36 -9.97 -9.38
CA GLU A 33 -2.26 -10.40 -8.31
C GLU A 33 -3.73 -10.31 -8.74
N PRO A 34 -4.24 -11.33 -9.44
CA PRO A 34 -5.66 -11.31 -9.83
C PRO A 34 -6.63 -11.33 -8.63
N GLY A 35 -6.17 -11.81 -7.47
CA GLY A 35 -6.96 -11.79 -6.24
C GLY A 35 -6.96 -10.44 -5.52
N CYS A 36 -6.14 -9.50 -5.95
CA CYS A 36 -6.21 -8.12 -5.47
C CYS A 36 -7.16 -7.34 -6.36
N ILE A 37 -8.37 -7.09 -5.85
CA ILE A 37 -9.46 -6.49 -6.62
C ILE A 37 -9.26 -4.98 -6.78
N PHE A 38 -8.71 -4.34 -5.75
CA PHE A 38 -8.51 -2.90 -5.73
C PHE A 38 -7.22 -2.57 -4.98
N TYR A 39 -6.42 -1.69 -5.53
CA TYR A 39 -5.15 -1.28 -4.92
C TYR A 39 -4.86 0.15 -5.36
N GLN A 40 -5.18 1.13 -4.51
CA GLN A 40 -5.12 2.54 -4.88
C GLN A 40 -4.42 3.38 -3.84
N LEU A 41 -3.36 4.05 -4.25
CA LEU A 41 -2.73 5.08 -3.43
C LEU A 41 -3.59 6.34 -3.45
N THR A 42 -3.85 6.89 -2.28
CA THR A 42 -4.55 8.15 -2.12
C THR A 42 -3.73 9.10 -1.26
N LYS A 43 -3.96 10.39 -1.40
CA LYS A 43 -3.27 11.42 -0.64
C LYS A 43 -4.28 12.19 0.19
N SER A 44 -3.96 12.46 1.45
CA SER A 44 -4.82 13.25 2.33
C SER A 44 -5.00 14.66 1.77
N ARG A 45 -6.22 15.17 1.83
CA ARG A 45 -6.53 16.55 1.43
C ARG A 45 -6.21 17.55 2.53
N THR A 46 -6.08 17.10 3.78
CA THR A 46 -5.96 17.98 4.95
C THR A 46 -4.61 17.85 5.66
N GLU A 47 -4.04 16.64 5.72
CA GLU A 47 -2.78 16.42 6.43
C GLU A 47 -1.63 16.34 5.44
N PRO A 48 -0.59 17.19 5.59
CA PRO A 48 0.54 17.16 4.68
C PRO A 48 1.31 15.84 4.81
N ASN A 49 1.91 15.40 3.72
CA ASN A 49 2.76 14.21 3.65
C ASN A 49 2.08 12.92 4.14
N THR A 50 0.77 12.88 4.13
CA THR A 50 0.00 11.72 4.61
C THR A 50 -0.73 11.06 3.45
N TYR A 51 -0.54 9.75 3.32
CA TYR A 51 -1.13 8.92 2.26
C TYR A 51 -1.88 7.75 2.86
N LYS A 52 -2.91 7.31 2.16
CA LYS A 52 -3.62 6.07 2.50
C LYS A 52 -3.71 5.20 1.27
N VAL A 53 -3.36 3.93 1.43
CA VAL A 53 -3.57 2.92 0.40
C VAL A 53 -4.87 2.21 0.70
N LEU A 54 -5.75 2.18 -0.28
CA LEU A 54 -7.02 1.47 -0.20
C LEU A 54 -6.87 0.16 -0.96
N GLU A 55 -7.09 -0.97 -0.29
CA GLU A 55 -6.84 -2.29 -0.85
C GLU A 55 -8.04 -3.19 -0.60
N LEU A 56 -8.32 -4.08 -1.56
CA LEU A 56 -9.37 -5.09 -1.41
C LEU A 56 -8.88 -6.40 -2.01
N TYR A 57 -8.91 -7.45 -1.21
CA TYR A 57 -8.48 -8.80 -1.61
C TYR A 57 -9.66 -9.76 -1.59
N ALA A 58 -9.70 -10.68 -2.56
CA ALA A 58 -10.78 -11.65 -2.67
C ALA A 58 -10.81 -12.62 -1.48
N SER A 59 -9.64 -12.94 -0.91
CA SER A 59 -9.53 -13.90 0.19
C SER A 59 -8.33 -13.59 1.07
N GLN A 60 -8.27 -14.28 2.23
CA GLN A 60 -7.10 -14.20 3.12
C GLN A 60 -5.84 -14.72 2.42
N ASP A 61 -5.98 -15.78 1.60
CA ASP A 61 -4.82 -16.33 0.87
C ASP A 61 -4.25 -15.31 -0.09
N ASP A 62 -5.09 -14.51 -0.75
CA ASP A 62 -4.64 -13.47 -1.66
C ASP A 62 -3.91 -12.35 -0.91
N LEU A 63 -4.39 -11.96 0.25
CA LEU A 63 -3.70 -10.99 1.10
C LEU A 63 -2.35 -11.51 1.57
N THR A 64 -2.30 -12.76 2.00
CA THR A 64 -1.06 -13.41 2.44
C THR A 64 -0.06 -13.49 1.29
N ALA A 65 -0.52 -13.86 0.09
CA ALA A 65 0.33 -13.92 -1.09
C ALA A 65 0.91 -12.56 -1.46
N HIS A 66 0.12 -11.48 -1.32
CA HIS A 66 0.59 -10.12 -1.55
C HIS A 66 1.79 -9.79 -0.66
N GLY A 67 1.68 -10.05 0.65
CA GLY A 67 2.74 -9.77 1.61
C GLY A 67 4.01 -10.59 1.41
N LYS A 68 3.92 -11.73 0.72
CA LYS A 68 5.06 -12.62 0.43
C LYS A 68 5.66 -12.40 -0.94
N SER A 69 5.07 -11.54 -1.77
CA SER A 69 5.55 -11.32 -3.13
C SER A 69 6.95 -10.68 -3.14
N ASP A 70 7.75 -11.03 -4.14
CA ASP A 70 9.11 -10.53 -4.26
C ASP A 70 9.14 -9.02 -4.45
N TYR A 71 8.23 -8.48 -5.26
CA TYR A 71 8.18 -7.05 -5.52
C TYR A 71 7.76 -6.25 -4.28
N PHE A 72 6.84 -6.78 -3.47
CA PHE A 72 6.44 -6.14 -2.22
C PHE A 72 7.61 -6.11 -1.24
N ARG A 73 8.30 -7.23 -1.10
CA ARG A 73 9.47 -7.34 -0.22
C ARG A 73 10.60 -6.45 -0.67
N ALA A 74 10.82 -6.34 -1.98
CA ALA A 74 11.84 -5.47 -2.54
C ALA A 74 11.51 -3.98 -2.33
N ALA A 75 10.23 -3.62 -2.33
CA ALA A 75 9.81 -2.24 -2.10
C ALA A 75 9.95 -1.82 -0.63
N GLY A 76 9.91 -2.76 0.30
CA GLY A 76 9.94 -2.48 1.74
C GLY A 76 11.06 -1.55 2.17
N PRO A 77 12.34 -1.84 1.89
CA PRO A 77 13.43 -0.95 2.25
C PRO A 77 13.35 0.43 1.62
N LYS A 78 12.88 0.51 0.37
CA LYS A 78 12.73 1.79 -0.34
C LYS A 78 11.64 2.65 0.30
N LEU A 79 10.52 2.04 0.67
CA LEU A 79 9.44 2.73 1.36
C LEU A 79 9.88 3.13 2.77
N GLY A 80 10.54 2.23 3.49
CA GLY A 80 11.04 2.51 4.83
C GLY A 80 11.99 3.71 4.88
N ALA A 81 12.77 3.92 3.82
CA ALA A 81 13.72 5.02 3.74
C ALA A 81 13.05 6.39 3.68
N VAL A 82 11.80 6.48 3.23
CA VAL A 82 11.08 7.75 3.07
C VAL A 82 9.95 7.93 4.09
N LEU A 83 9.66 6.93 4.92
CA LEU A 83 8.63 7.04 5.94
C LEU A 83 9.07 7.90 7.11
N ALA A 84 8.16 8.73 7.63
CA ALA A 84 8.39 9.54 8.82
C ALA A 84 8.06 8.79 10.11
N GLY A 85 7.48 7.61 10.00
CA GLY A 85 7.13 6.78 11.14
C GLY A 85 6.62 5.43 10.68
N ARG A 86 6.15 4.61 11.64
CA ARG A 86 5.62 3.29 11.32
C ARG A 86 4.27 3.41 10.62
N PRO A 87 4.03 2.66 9.52
CA PRO A 87 2.72 2.63 8.89
C PRO A 87 1.66 2.10 9.84
N GLU A 88 0.45 2.64 9.74
CA GLU A 88 -0.71 2.13 10.45
C GLU A 88 -1.54 1.32 9.47
N ILE A 89 -1.78 0.06 9.79
CA ILE A 89 -2.51 -0.85 8.90
C ILE A 89 -3.77 -1.32 9.60
N GLU A 90 -4.91 -1.11 8.93
CA GLU A 90 -6.21 -1.56 9.41
C GLU A 90 -6.75 -2.62 8.47
N TYR A 91 -7.19 -3.75 9.04
CA TYR A 91 -7.79 -4.84 8.28
C TYR A 91 -9.29 -4.83 8.51
N LEU A 92 -10.06 -4.99 7.44
CA LEU A 92 -11.51 -4.87 7.45
C LEU A 92 -12.13 -6.08 6.75
N ASP A 93 -13.26 -6.53 7.26
CA ASP A 93 -14.03 -7.58 6.58
C ASP A 93 -15.11 -6.94 5.73
N ALA A 94 -15.23 -7.38 4.48
CA ALA A 94 -16.31 -6.93 3.62
C ALA A 94 -17.65 -7.47 4.13
N VAL A 95 -18.66 -6.62 4.14
CA VAL A 95 -19.98 -6.99 4.69
C VAL A 95 -20.89 -7.59 3.63
N SER A 96 -20.66 -7.31 2.38
CA SER A 96 -21.52 -7.81 1.30
C SER A 96 -20.74 -8.18 0.07
#